data_da75c5dcb58f970bc2dd6486a21e9fb1
#
_entry.id   da75c5dcb58f970bc2dd6486a21e9fb1
#
_cell.length_a   1.000
_cell.length_b   1.000
_cell.length_c   1.000
_cell.angle_alpha   90.00
_cell.angle_beta   90.00
_cell.angle_gamma   90.00
#
_symmetry.space_group_name_H-M   'P 1'
#
loop_
_entity.id
_entity.type
_entity.pdbx_description
1 polymer ?
#
loop_
_entity_poly.entity_id
_entity_poly.type
_entity_poly.pdbx_seq_one_letter_code
_entity_poly.pdbx_strand_id
1 'polypeptide(L)'
;PKDMVVHPSAGHYSGTLVNAVMYHCGDELSGINGVVRPGIVHRIDKDTTGSLIICKTDAAHIHIAEQIKNHSCNRRYRGIVVGNVTEDHGTVTGAIGRDPKDRKKMAINEKNGKPAVTHYTVLERFGNYTYMEFALETGRTHQIRVHMASIGHPLLGDEVYGGRHVSGKWHLQGQTLHAMHLGFIHPTTGEFLEINAELPEYFEKILAELRRK
;
A
#
# COMPACT_ATOMS: atom_id res chain seq x y z
N PRO A 1 -5.38 -4.33 9.70
CA PRO A 1 -6.78 -3.91 9.53
C PRO A 1 -6.88 -2.55 8.85
N LYS A 2 -8.08 -2.15 8.39
CA LYS A 2 -8.39 -0.77 7.99
C LYS A 2 -8.41 0.16 9.20
N ASP A 3 -8.42 1.47 8.93
CA ASP A 3 -8.48 2.54 9.95
C ASP A 3 -7.30 2.61 10.91
N MET A 4 -6.19 1.94 10.59
CA MET A 4 -4.99 1.97 11.42
C MET A 4 -3.84 2.63 10.66
N VAL A 5 -3.35 3.76 11.16
CA VAL A 5 -2.11 4.36 10.65
C VAL A 5 -0.90 3.61 11.19
N VAL A 6 0.17 3.55 10.39
CA VAL A 6 1.38 2.81 10.80
C VAL A 6 2.08 3.48 11.97
N HIS A 7 2.21 4.80 11.98
CA HIS A 7 2.93 5.54 13.03
C HIS A 7 2.22 6.85 13.40
N PRO A 8 2.47 7.40 14.58
CA PRO A 8 1.86 8.66 15.02
C PRO A 8 2.05 9.79 14.01
N SER A 9 1.00 10.53 13.79
CA SER A 9 0.95 11.67 12.87
C SER A 9 -0.13 12.67 13.32
N ALA A 10 -0.18 13.85 12.70
CA ALA A 10 -1.20 14.84 13.01
C ALA A 10 -2.62 14.23 12.89
N GLY A 11 -3.39 14.30 13.98
CA GLY A 11 -4.73 13.70 14.10
C GLY A 11 -4.75 12.21 14.49
N HIS A 12 -3.59 11.55 14.63
CA HIS A 12 -3.46 10.14 15.02
C HIS A 12 -2.26 9.96 15.95
N TYR A 13 -2.38 10.39 17.20
CA TYR A 13 -1.28 10.37 18.17
C TYR A 13 -1.16 9.02 18.91
N SER A 14 -2.24 8.25 18.96
CA SER A 14 -2.33 6.93 19.60
C SER A 14 -3.15 5.97 18.75
N GLY A 15 -3.23 4.69 19.15
CA GLY A 15 -3.95 3.64 18.38
C GLY A 15 -3.30 3.28 17.04
N THR A 16 -2.00 3.57 16.89
CA THR A 16 -1.24 3.28 15.67
C THR A 16 -0.65 1.87 15.70
N LEU A 17 -0.23 1.35 14.55
CA LEU A 17 0.48 0.07 14.49
C LEU A 17 1.73 0.07 15.38
N VAL A 18 2.49 1.18 15.41
CA VAL A 18 3.66 1.32 16.28
C VAL A 18 3.28 1.11 17.75
N ASN A 19 2.18 1.68 18.22
CA ASN A 19 1.73 1.48 19.62
C ASN A 19 1.43 0.00 19.90
N ALA A 20 0.75 -0.69 18.97
CA ALA A 20 0.45 -2.12 19.10
C ALA A 20 1.73 -2.98 19.07
N VAL A 21 2.67 -2.66 18.19
CA VAL A 21 3.95 -3.39 18.08
C VAL A 21 4.82 -3.16 19.30
N MET A 22 4.90 -1.93 19.82
CA MET A 22 5.61 -1.63 21.06
C MET A 22 5.02 -2.39 22.25
N TYR A 23 3.70 -2.47 22.34
CA TYR A 23 3.04 -3.27 23.39
C TYR A 23 3.35 -4.76 23.27
N HIS A 24 3.38 -5.29 22.03
CA HIS A 24 3.62 -6.72 21.77
C HIS A 24 5.09 -7.13 21.93
N CYS A 25 6.02 -6.30 21.47
CA CYS A 25 7.45 -6.61 21.43
C CYS A 25 8.25 -6.04 22.61
N GLY A 26 7.67 -5.10 23.38
CA GLY A 26 8.39 -4.41 24.46
C GLY A 26 9.67 -3.75 23.94
N ASP A 27 10.78 -4.01 24.63
CA ASP A 27 12.09 -3.45 24.31
C ASP A 27 12.80 -4.17 23.14
N GLU A 28 12.18 -5.21 22.56
CA GLU A 28 12.74 -6.01 21.45
C GLU A 28 12.49 -5.37 20.08
N LEU A 29 12.52 -4.06 19.93
CA LEU A 29 12.35 -3.38 18.64
C LEU A 29 13.61 -2.62 18.26
N SER A 30 13.93 -2.63 16.95
CA SER A 30 15.00 -1.79 16.42
C SER A 30 14.77 -0.31 16.75
N GLY A 31 15.76 0.32 17.36
CA GLY A 31 15.76 1.73 17.73
C GLY A 31 16.21 2.70 16.63
N ILE A 32 16.58 2.22 15.43
CA ILE A 32 17.21 3.02 14.37
C ILE A 32 16.39 4.26 14.01
N ASN A 33 15.06 4.15 13.93
CA ASN A 33 14.17 5.28 13.63
C ASN A 33 13.66 6.01 14.89
N GLY A 34 14.33 5.80 16.02
CA GLY A 34 14.03 6.41 17.32
C GLY A 34 12.69 5.94 17.90
N VAL A 35 12.29 6.59 18.98
CA VAL A 35 11.07 6.24 19.75
C VAL A 35 9.78 6.37 18.95
N VAL A 36 9.78 7.18 17.89
CA VAL A 36 8.57 7.46 17.11
C VAL A 36 8.25 6.37 16.10
N ARG A 37 9.23 5.58 15.65
CA ARG A 37 9.08 4.58 14.60
C ARG A 37 9.93 3.32 14.82
N PRO A 38 9.95 2.73 15.98
CA PRO A 38 10.78 1.58 16.27
C PRO A 38 10.41 0.40 15.36
N GLY A 39 11.40 -0.22 14.75
CA GLY A 39 11.22 -1.39 13.89
C GLY A 39 10.54 -1.16 12.53
N ILE A 40 10.14 0.06 12.18
CA ILE A 40 9.37 0.36 10.96
C ILE A 40 10.32 0.68 9.80
N VAL A 41 10.36 -0.18 8.79
CA VAL A 41 11.17 -0.04 7.55
C VAL A 41 10.36 0.41 6.34
N HIS A 42 9.04 0.16 6.33
CA HIS A 42 8.11 0.62 5.29
C HIS A 42 6.72 0.85 5.87
N ARG A 43 5.82 1.32 5.04
CA ARG A 43 4.45 1.62 5.46
C ARG A 43 3.43 1.28 4.38
N ILE A 44 2.20 1.03 4.81
CA ILE A 44 0.99 1.03 3.99
C ILE A 44 0.08 2.18 4.44
N ASP A 45 -0.89 2.56 3.64
CA ASP A 45 -1.83 3.65 3.96
C ASP A 45 -2.87 3.18 4.98
N LYS A 46 -3.47 4.12 5.71
CA LYS A 46 -4.43 3.89 6.80
C LYS A 46 -5.52 2.85 6.47
N ASP A 47 -6.11 2.92 5.29
CA ASP A 47 -7.20 2.04 4.87
C ASP A 47 -6.75 0.92 3.92
N THR A 48 -5.44 0.74 3.75
CA THR A 48 -4.87 -0.42 3.06
C THR A 48 -4.66 -1.55 4.06
N THR A 49 -5.18 -2.73 3.75
CA THR A 49 -5.00 -3.95 4.55
C THR A 49 -3.79 -4.75 4.09
N GLY A 50 -3.41 -5.80 4.82
CA GLY A 50 -2.40 -6.77 4.40
C GLY A 50 -1.13 -6.77 5.26
N SER A 51 -0.05 -7.29 4.67
CA SER A 51 1.21 -7.56 5.37
C SER A 51 2.14 -6.37 5.45
N LEU A 52 2.90 -6.30 6.56
CA LEU A 52 3.93 -5.30 6.81
C LEU A 52 5.08 -5.94 7.60
N ILE A 53 6.33 -5.56 7.28
CA ILE A 53 7.53 -6.07 7.96
C ILE A 53 7.84 -5.17 9.15
N ILE A 54 8.06 -5.80 10.31
CA ILE A 54 8.55 -5.16 11.53
C ILE A 54 9.88 -5.78 11.90
N CYS A 55 10.88 -4.95 12.16
CA CYS A 55 12.23 -5.38 12.52
C CYS A 55 12.44 -5.29 14.03
N LYS A 56 12.72 -6.44 14.66
CA LYS A 56 12.98 -6.53 16.10
C LYS A 56 14.40 -6.10 16.48
N THR A 57 15.36 -6.20 15.57
CA THR A 57 16.77 -5.85 15.82
C THR A 57 17.27 -4.81 14.83
N ASP A 58 18.30 -4.05 15.19
CA ASP A 58 18.94 -3.07 14.33
C ASP A 58 19.58 -3.72 13.10
N ALA A 59 20.18 -4.89 13.25
CA ALA A 59 20.74 -5.65 12.13
C ALA A 59 19.67 -6.02 11.10
N ALA A 60 18.50 -6.51 11.56
CA ALA A 60 17.37 -6.81 10.67
C ALA A 60 16.84 -5.53 10.00
N HIS A 61 16.76 -4.44 10.75
CA HIS A 61 16.30 -3.15 10.22
C HIS A 61 17.19 -2.66 9.07
N ILE A 62 18.51 -2.63 9.27
CA ILE A 62 19.48 -2.22 8.25
C ILE A 62 19.35 -3.09 7.00
N HIS A 63 19.35 -4.42 7.20
CA HIS A 63 19.30 -5.38 6.10
C HIS A 63 18.00 -5.26 5.27
N ILE A 64 16.83 -5.18 5.92
CA ILE A 64 15.55 -5.03 5.22
C ILE A 64 15.41 -3.66 4.58
N ALA A 65 15.86 -2.58 5.24
CA ALA A 65 15.85 -1.24 4.66
C ALA A 65 16.71 -1.16 3.39
N GLU A 66 17.86 -1.87 3.36
CA GLU A 66 18.70 -1.97 2.17
C GLU A 66 18.00 -2.74 1.03
N GLN A 67 17.36 -3.87 1.31
CA GLN A 67 16.57 -4.60 0.32
C GLN A 67 15.46 -3.73 -0.29
N ILE A 68 14.74 -2.96 0.55
CA ILE A 68 13.71 -2.03 0.08
C ILE A 68 14.31 -0.92 -0.79
N LYS A 69 15.46 -0.37 -0.41
CA LYS A 69 16.19 0.66 -1.14
C LYS A 69 16.69 0.16 -2.50
N ASN A 70 17.17 -1.08 -2.54
CA ASN A 70 17.72 -1.72 -3.74
C ASN A 70 16.62 -2.41 -4.59
N HIS A 71 15.35 -2.24 -4.22
CA HIS A 71 14.19 -2.82 -4.92
C HIS A 71 14.20 -4.35 -5.01
N SER A 72 14.93 -5.05 -4.13
CA SER A 72 14.99 -6.52 -4.06
C SER A 72 13.91 -7.14 -3.16
N CYS A 73 13.16 -6.32 -2.41
CA CYS A 73 12.00 -6.76 -1.65
C CYS A 73 10.76 -6.76 -2.55
N ASN A 74 10.19 -7.93 -2.81
CA ASN A 74 9.00 -8.09 -3.62
C ASN A 74 7.76 -7.63 -2.83
N ARG A 75 7.02 -6.67 -3.37
CA ARG A 75 5.80 -6.14 -2.76
C ARG A 75 4.68 -6.14 -3.78
N ARG A 76 3.69 -7.02 -3.59
CA ARG A 76 2.53 -7.10 -4.46
C ARG A 76 1.26 -6.75 -3.71
N TYR A 77 0.38 -6.07 -4.41
CA TYR A 77 -0.90 -5.61 -3.89
C TYR A 77 -2.02 -6.12 -4.78
N ARG A 78 -3.18 -6.31 -4.19
CA ARG A 78 -4.45 -6.54 -4.91
C ARG A 78 -5.34 -5.33 -4.72
N GLY A 79 -6.00 -4.91 -5.78
CA GLY A 79 -6.92 -3.78 -5.72
C GLY A 79 -8.03 -3.88 -6.74
N ILE A 80 -9.13 -3.20 -6.47
CA ILE A 80 -10.22 -3.01 -7.43
C ILE A 80 -10.22 -1.55 -7.83
N VAL A 81 -10.14 -1.28 -9.13
CA VAL A 81 -10.22 0.07 -9.69
C VAL A 81 -11.56 0.31 -10.35
N VAL A 82 -11.95 1.57 -10.43
CA VAL A 82 -13.14 2.01 -11.17
C VAL A 82 -12.81 2.09 -12.65
N GLY A 83 -13.75 1.63 -13.48
CA GLY A 83 -13.63 1.59 -14.93
C GLY A 83 -13.06 0.25 -15.45
N ASN A 84 -13.07 0.13 -16.76
CA ASN A 84 -12.56 -1.03 -17.50
C ASN A 84 -11.15 -0.72 -18.00
N VAL A 85 -10.13 -1.31 -17.40
CA VAL A 85 -8.75 -1.22 -17.88
C VAL A 85 -8.60 -2.16 -19.06
N THR A 86 -8.28 -1.64 -20.24
CA THR A 86 -8.27 -2.40 -21.50
C THR A 86 -7.03 -3.27 -21.65
N GLU A 87 -5.88 -2.76 -21.24
CA GLU A 87 -4.59 -3.46 -21.34
C GLU A 87 -4.43 -4.48 -20.22
N ASP A 88 -4.06 -5.72 -20.56
CA ASP A 88 -3.90 -6.81 -19.58
C ASP A 88 -2.80 -6.56 -18.57
N HIS A 89 -1.78 -5.81 -18.94
CA HIS A 89 -0.68 -5.39 -18.09
C HIS A 89 -0.12 -4.05 -18.55
N GLY A 90 0.54 -3.36 -17.65
CA GLY A 90 1.18 -2.09 -17.97
C GLY A 90 2.04 -1.56 -16.85
N THR A 91 2.67 -0.42 -17.12
CA THR A 91 3.52 0.29 -16.18
C THR A 91 3.12 1.75 -16.13
N VAL A 92 2.84 2.25 -14.92
CA VAL A 92 2.61 3.67 -14.69
C VAL A 92 3.85 4.24 -14.05
N THR A 93 4.42 5.25 -14.70
CA THR A 93 5.58 6.01 -14.23
C THR A 93 5.19 7.46 -14.01
N GLY A 94 5.82 8.10 -13.02
CA GLY A 94 5.64 9.53 -12.76
C GLY A 94 6.20 9.90 -11.39
N ALA A 95 6.79 11.08 -11.27
CA ALA A 95 7.32 11.54 -10.00
C ALA A 95 6.15 11.89 -9.05
N ILE A 96 6.14 11.34 -7.84
CA ILE A 96 5.11 11.61 -6.84
C ILE A 96 5.61 12.60 -5.80
N GLY A 97 4.90 13.69 -5.64
CA GLY A 97 5.15 14.74 -4.67
C GLY A 97 3.88 15.24 -3.99
N ARG A 98 4.00 16.21 -3.09
CA ARG A 98 2.83 16.90 -2.53
C ARG A 98 2.07 17.61 -3.63
N ASP A 99 0.74 17.52 -3.58
CA ASP A 99 -0.11 18.29 -4.48
C ASP A 99 0.09 19.79 -4.19
N PRO A 100 0.36 20.62 -5.20
CA PRO A 100 0.60 22.05 -5.01
C PRO A 100 -0.65 22.81 -4.57
N LYS A 101 -1.84 22.28 -4.84
CA LYS A 101 -3.14 22.91 -4.50
C LYS A 101 -3.73 22.38 -3.19
N ASP A 102 -3.50 21.09 -2.87
CA ASP A 102 -3.99 20.46 -1.66
C ASP A 102 -2.86 19.67 -0.97
N ARG A 103 -2.21 20.29 0.02
CA ARG A 103 -1.08 19.70 0.75
C ARG A 103 -1.41 18.41 1.53
N LYS A 104 -2.69 18.04 1.68
CA LYS A 104 -3.10 16.76 2.26
C LYS A 104 -3.01 15.61 1.25
N LYS A 105 -2.96 15.92 -0.05
CA LYS A 105 -2.85 14.96 -1.14
C LYS A 105 -1.43 14.81 -1.67
N MET A 106 -1.21 13.71 -2.37
CA MET A 106 -0.07 13.51 -3.26
C MET A 106 -0.56 13.64 -4.71
N ALA A 107 0.33 13.97 -5.62
CA ALA A 107 0.02 14.08 -7.05
C ALA A 107 1.25 13.69 -7.88
N ILE A 108 1.04 13.45 -9.17
CA ILE A 108 2.14 13.47 -10.13
C ILE A 108 2.69 14.89 -10.15
N ASN A 109 3.96 15.02 -9.79
CA ASN A 109 4.65 16.30 -9.63
C ASN A 109 6.09 16.16 -10.10
N GLU A 110 6.31 16.31 -11.39
CA GLU A 110 7.62 16.10 -12.01
C GLU A 110 8.68 17.10 -11.51
N LYS A 111 8.27 18.28 -11.03
CA LYS A 111 9.19 19.31 -10.56
C LYS A 111 9.75 19.02 -9.16
N ASN A 112 8.92 18.53 -8.24
CA ASN A 112 9.26 18.39 -6.81
C ASN A 112 8.96 16.99 -6.28
N GLY A 113 8.55 16.06 -7.12
CA GLY A 113 8.25 14.69 -6.78
C GLY A 113 9.51 13.81 -6.78
N LYS A 114 9.34 12.60 -6.26
CA LYS A 114 10.36 11.54 -6.33
C LYS A 114 9.90 10.51 -7.35
N PRO A 115 10.80 10.00 -8.22
CA PRO A 115 10.46 8.97 -9.21
C PRO A 115 9.70 7.82 -8.58
N ALA A 116 8.66 7.37 -9.27
CA ALA A 116 7.83 6.25 -8.86
C ALA A 116 7.45 5.38 -10.06
N VAL A 117 7.44 4.05 -9.84
CA VAL A 117 7.11 3.05 -10.86
C VAL A 117 6.18 2.02 -10.24
N THR A 118 5.03 1.82 -10.88
CA THR A 118 4.01 0.82 -10.52
C THR A 118 3.70 -0.03 -11.75
N HIS A 119 3.96 -1.33 -11.67
CA HIS A 119 3.49 -2.29 -12.66
C HIS A 119 2.12 -2.80 -12.26
N TYR A 120 1.26 -3.06 -13.24
CA TYR A 120 -0.03 -3.69 -12.99
C TYR A 120 -0.29 -4.85 -13.93
N THR A 121 -1.10 -5.78 -13.45
CA THR A 121 -1.67 -6.89 -14.23
C THR A 121 -3.16 -6.95 -13.94
N VAL A 122 -3.98 -6.99 -14.98
CA VAL A 122 -5.42 -7.21 -14.87
C VAL A 122 -5.68 -8.68 -14.58
N LEU A 123 -6.51 -8.95 -13.59
CA LEU A 123 -6.90 -10.30 -13.19
C LEU A 123 -8.30 -10.63 -13.68
N GLU A 124 -9.25 -9.71 -13.48
CA GLU A 124 -10.64 -9.88 -13.89
C GLU A 124 -11.25 -8.51 -14.26
N ARG A 125 -12.12 -8.49 -15.27
CA ARG A 125 -12.88 -7.30 -15.72
C ARG A 125 -14.37 -7.52 -15.47
N PHE A 126 -15.02 -6.48 -14.93
CA PHE A 126 -16.45 -6.50 -14.58
C PHE A 126 -17.22 -5.35 -15.24
N GLY A 127 -16.76 -4.87 -16.39
CA GLY A 127 -17.32 -3.73 -17.09
C GLY A 127 -16.96 -2.39 -16.43
N ASN A 128 -17.64 -2.03 -15.34
CA ASN A 128 -17.39 -0.77 -14.62
C ASN A 128 -16.27 -0.85 -13.58
N TYR A 129 -15.68 -2.01 -13.36
CA TYR A 129 -14.63 -2.25 -12.38
C TYR A 129 -13.61 -3.25 -12.93
N THR A 130 -12.37 -3.14 -12.47
CA THR A 130 -11.29 -4.07 -12.82
C THR A 130 -10.56 -4.51 -11.57
N TYR A 131 -10.41 -5.82 -11.38
CA TYR A 131 -9.60 -6.42 -10.31
C TYR A 131 -8.17 -6.59 -10.82
N MET A 132 -7.21 -6.10 -10.07
CA MET A 132 -5.82 -5.97 -10.52
C MET A 132 -4.82 -6.39 -9.46
N GLU A 133 -3.66 -6.84 -9.92
CA GLU A 133 -2.43 -6.93 -9.13
C GLU A 133 -1.52 -5.75 -9.45
N PHE A 134 -0.83 -5.25 -8.43
CA PHE A 134 0.17 -4.20 -8.54
C PHE A 134 1.50 -4.69 -7.97
N ALA A 135 2.60 -4.50 -8.71
CA ALA A 135 3.96 -4.73 -8.27
C ALA A 135 4.71 -3.39 -8.21
N LEU A 136 5.36 -3.13 -7.08
CA LEU A 136 6.01 -1.85 -6.82
C LEU A 136 7.54 -1.96 -6.93
N GLU A 137 8.16 -1.16 -7.78
CA GLU A 137 9.60 -0.90 -7.69
C GLU A 137 9.88 0.09 -6.56
N THR A 138 9.14 1.16 -6.48
CA THR A 138 9.28 2.22 -5.47
C THR A 138 8.13 2.17 -4.45
N GLY A 139 8.26 2.87 -3.32
CA GLY A 139 7.23 2.93 -2.26
C GLY A 139 6.93 4.36 -1.83
N ARG A 140 6.41 5.19 -2.73
CA ARG A 140 6.04 6.58 -2.40
C ARG A 140 4.68 6.59 -1.71
N THR A 141 4.45 7.64 -0.91
CA THR A 141 3.16 7.85 -0.23
C THR A 141 2.02 7.85 -1.25
N HIS A 142 0.99 7.04 -1.01
CA HIS A 142 -0.20 6.87 -1.86
C HIS A 142 0.11 6.44 -3.31
N GLN A 143 1.26 5.79 -3.57
CA GLN A 143 1.76 5.58 -4.93
C GLN A 143 0.74 4.91 -5.86
N ILE A 144 0.23 3.74 -5.53
CA ILE A 144 -0.76 3.03 -6.36
C ILE A 144 -2.00 3.90 -6.58
N ARG A 145 -2.47 4.56 -5.53
CA ARG A 145 -3.66 5.42 -5.54
C ARG A 145 -3.51 6.59 -6.51
N VAL A 146 -2.37 7.30 -6.44
CA VAL A 146 -2.05 8.42 -7.33
C VAL A 146 -1.86 7.95 -8.76
N HIS A 147 -1.09 6.88 -8.97
CA HIS A 147 -0.81 6.36 -10.31
C HIS A 147 -2.09 5.89 -11.00
N MET A 148 -2.93 5.10 -10.32
CA MET A 148 -4.17 4.62 -10.94
C MET A 148 -5.17 5.75 -11.19
N ALA A 149 -5.27 6.72 -10.30
CA ALA A 149 -6.09 7.90 -10.52
C ALA A 149 -5.58 8.76 -11.69
N SER A 150 -4.25 8.86 -11.87
CA SER A 150 -3.65 9.67 -12.96
C SER A 150 -3.95 9.11 -14.35
N ILE A 151 -4.22 7.81 -14.46
CA ILE A 151 -4.63 7.17 -15.73
C ILE A 151 -6.15 6.96 -15.84
N GLY A 152 -6.93 7.61 -14.96
CA GLY A 152 -8.41 7.59 -15.01
C GLY A 152 -9.07 6.41 -14.31
N HIS A 153 -8.32 5.57 -13.60
CA HIS A 153 -8.80 4.36 -12.93
C HIS A 153 -8.55 4.40 -11.40
N PRO A 154 -9.18 5.32 -10.64
CA PRO A 154 -8.97 5.40 -9.20
C PRO A 154 -9.40 4.10 -8.52
N LEU A 155 -8.80 3.79 -7.36
CA LEU A 155 -9.20 2.65 -6.56
C LEU A 155 -10.64 2.81 -6.06
N LEU A 156 -11.40 1.73 -6.08
CA LEU A 156 -12.76 1.67 -5.54
C LEU A 156 -12.73 2.04 -4.05
N GLY A 157 -13.56 3.00 -3.64
CA GLY A 157 -13.63 3.51 -2.28
C GLY A 157 -12.61 4.60 -1.94
N ASP A 158 -11.73 4.98 -2.86
CA ASP A 158 -10.75 6.04 -2.63
C ASP A 158 -11.33 7.45 -2.90
N GLU A 159 -12.04 7.99 -1.94
CA GLU A 159 -12.65 9.31 -2.06
C GLU A 159 -11.63 10.46 -2.23
N VAL A 160 -10.39 10.24 -1.80
CA VAL A 160 -9.33 11.25 -1.90
C VAL A 160 -8.94 11.49 -3.35
N TYR A 161 -8.81 10.42 -4.15
CA TYR A 161 -8.36 10.49 -5.55
C TYR A 161 -9.46 10.21 -6.57
N GLY A 162 -10.51 9.47 -6.20
CA GLY A 162 -11.62 9.13 -7.08
C GLY A 162 -12.90 9.93 -6.88
N GLY A 163 -12.94 10.76 -5.82
CA GLY A 163 -14.12 11.55 -5.48
C GLY A 163 -15.22 10.75 -4.77
N ARG A 164 -16.30 11.45 -4.36
CA ARG A 164 -17.35 10.90 -3.48
C ARG A 164 -18.14 9.73 -4.07
N HIS A 165 -18.21 9.62 -5.37
CA HIS A 165 -19.00 8.56 -6.04
C HIS A 165 -18.21 7.26 -6.28
N VAL A 166 -16.92 7.23 -5.95
CA VAL A 166 -16.04 6.10 -6.22
C VAL A 166 -16.34 4.85 -5.38
N SER A 167 -17.06 4.99 -4.27
CA SER A 167 -17.48 3.87 -3.42
C SER A 167 -18.62 3.03 -4.01
N GLY A 168 -19.33 3.56 -5.01
CA GLY A 168 -20.49 2.88 -5.59
C GLY A 168 -21.53 2.53 -4.53
N LYS A 169 -22.09 1.31 -4.62
CA LYS A 169 -23.14 0.82 -3.68
C LYS A 169 -22.60 0.26 -2.35
N TRP A 170 -21.28 0.10 -2.19
CA TRP A 170 -20.71 -0.66 -1.06
C TRP A 170 -20.40 0.16 0.20
N HIS A 171 -20.59 1.48 0.21
CA HIS A 171 -20.32 2.36 1.37
C HIS A 171 -18.96 2.08 2.01
N LEU A 172 -17.91 2.05 1.21
CA LEU A 172 -16.58 1.63 1.62
C LEU A 172 -15.89 2.68 2.49
N GLN A 173 -15.20 2.20 3.51
CA GLN A 173 -14.24 2.98 4.25
C GLN A 173 -12.88 2.92 3.54
N GLY A 174 -12.53 3.97 2.78
CA GLY A 174 -11.27 4.09 2.07
C GLY A 174 -11.12 3.11 0.90
N GLN A 175 -9.93 3.12 0.33
CA GLN A 175 -9.57 2.37 -0.87
C GLN A 175 -9.65 0.85 -0.71
N THR A 176 -10.11 0.16 -1.76
CA THR A 176 -10.05 -1.29 -1.88
C THR A 176 -8.67 -1.70 -2.38
N LEU A 177 -7.71 -1.77 -1.45
CA LEU A 177 -6.31 -2.10 -1.69
C LEU A 177 -5.79 -2.99 -0.56
N HIS A 178 -5.02 -4.03 -0.92
CA HIS A 178 -4.51 -5.03 -0.01
C HIS A 178 -3.06 -5.39 -0.33
N ALA A 179 -2.15 -5.24 0.63
CA ALA A 179 -0.75 -5.68 0.56
C ALA A 179 -0.70 -7.20 0.71
N MET A 180 -0.88 -7.90 -0.41
CA MET A 180 -1.10 -9.35 -0.42
C MET A 180 0.18 -10.15 -0.25
N HIS A 181 1.29 -9.67 -0.81
CA HIS A 181 2.53 -10.45 -0.87
C HIS A 181 3.74 -9.63 -0.50
N LEU A 182 4.59 -10.23 0.32
CA LEU A 182 5.94 -9.76 0.66
C LEU A 182 6.94 -10.87 0.42
N GLY A 183 7.98 -10.60 -0.39
CA GLY A 183 9.11 -11.50 -0.59
C GLY A 183 10.41 -10.77 -0.25
N PHE A 184 11.27 -11.36 0.59
CA PHE A 184 12.52 -10.76 1.02
C PHE A 184 13.51 -11.82 1.52
N ILE A 185 14.80 -11.48 1.55
CA ILE A 185 15.83 -12.32 2.16
C ILE A 185 15.81 -12.12 3.69
N HIS A 186 15.65 -13.20 4.44
CA HIS A 186 15.63 -13.14 5.90
C HIS A 186 17.00 -12.69 6.44
N PRO A 187 17.05 -11.66 7.30
CA PRO A 187 18.32 -11.02 7.70
C PRO A 187 19.33 -11.94 8.39
N THR A 188 18.86 -12.98 9.09
CA THR A 188 19.71 -13.88 9.87
C THR A 188 20.02 -15.16 9.13
N THR A 189 19.03 -15.79 8.47
CA THR A 189 19.22 -17.09 7.81
C THR A 189 19.71 -16.97 6.38
N GLY A 190 19.53 -15.82 5.73
CA GLY A 190 19.83 -15.62 4.32
C GLY A 190 18.86 -16.32 3.36
N GLU A 191 17.81 -16.96 3.87
CA GLU A 191 16.81 -17.63 3.07
C GLU A 191 15.80 -16.63 2.50
N PHE A 192 15.33 -16.88 1.29
CA PHE A 192 14.24 -16.11 0.71
C PHE A 192 12.91 -16.53 1.32
N LEU A 193 12.21 -15.58 1.92
CA LEU A 193 10.88 -15.79 2.51
C LEU A 193 9.81 -15.13 1.66
N GLU A 194 8.71 -15.84 1.50
CA GLU A 194 7.47 -15.33 0.88
C GLU A 194 6.32 -15.42 1.89
N ILE A 195 5.69 -14.28 2.12
CA ILE A 195 4.55 -14.14 3.02
C ILE A 195 3.35 -13.69 2.19
N ASN A 196 2.27 -14.47 2.22
CA ASN A 196 1.02 -14.13 1.59
C ASN A 196 -0.05 -13.84 2.65
N ALA A 197 -0.76 -12.73 2.50
CA ALA A 197 -1.92 -12.38 3.30
C ALA A 197 -3.20 -12.71 2.53
N GLU A 198 -4.16 -13.37 3.17
CA GLU A 198 -5.46 -13.62 2.59
C GLU A 198 -6.24 -12.31 2.39
N LEU A 199 -7.05 -12.26 1.34
CA LEU A 199 -7.94 -11.13 1.12
C LEU A 199 -8.91 -10.98 2.29
N PRO A 200 -9.13 -9.77 2.80
CA PRO A 200 -10.09 -9.58 3.89
C PRO A 200 -11.53 -9.78 3.41
N GLU A 201 -12.40 -10.19 4.29
CA GLU A 201 -13.80 -10.57 4.01
C GLU A 201 -14.55 -9.51 3.18
N TYR A 202 -14.37 -8.21 3.48
CA TYR A 202 -15.04 -7.15 2.72
C TYR A 202 -14.64 -7.14 1.25
N PHE A 203 -13.36 -7.44 0.97
CA PHE A 203 -12.81 -7.46 -0.38
C PHE A 203 -13.36 -8.67 -1.16
N GLU A 204 -13.38 -9.85 -0.53
CA GLU A 204 -13.94 -11.06 -1.13
C GLU A 204 -15.45 -10.92 -1.41
N LYS A 205 -16.21 -10.29 -0.50
CA LYS A 205 -17.64 -10.00 -0.71
C LYS A 205 -17.85 -9.14 -1.97
N ILE A 206 -17.04 -8.10 -2.16
CA ILE A 206 -17.12 -7.25 -3.36
C ILE A 206 -16.83 -8.07 -4.62
N LEU A 207 -15.75 -8.86 -4.63
CA LEU A 207 -15.41 -9.71 -5.78
C LEU A 207 -16.52 -10.73 -6.09
N ALA A 208 -17.06 -11.38 -5.05
CA ALA A 208 -18.16 -12.32 -5.22
C ALA A 208 -19.43 -11.67 -5.84
N GLU A 209 -19.74 -10.43 -5.46
CA GLU A 209 -20.84 -9.68 -6.04
C GLU A 209 -20.57 -9.23 -7.49
N LEU A 210 -19.34 -8.85 -7.80
CA LEU A 210 -18.94 -8.45 -9.15
C LEU A 210 -18.98 -9.63 -10.13
N ARG A 211 -18.60 -10.83 -9.66
CA ARG A 211 -18.63 -12.09 -10.46
C ARG A 211 -20.02 -12.62 -10.74
N ARG A 212 -21.06 -12.18 -10.01
CA ARG A 212 -22.46 -12.61 -10.22
C ARG A 212 -23.18 -11.84 -11.31
N LYS A 213 -22.58 -10.79 -11.85
CA LYS A 213 -23.14 -9.97 -12.94
C LYS A 213 -22.64 -10.42 -14.29
#